data_85751864d9edd8cf45b66f73e7fcf160
#
_entry.id   85751864d9edd8cf45b66f73e7fcf160
#
_cell.length_a   1.000
_cell.length_b   1.000
_cell.length_c   1.000
_cell.angle_alpha   90.00
_cell.angle_beta   90.00
_cell.angle_gamma   90.00
#
_symmetry.space_group_name_H-M   'P 1'
#
loop_
_entity.id
_entity.type
_entity.pdbx_description
1 polymer ?
#
loop_
_entity_poly.entity_id
_entity_poly.type
_entity_poly.pdbx_seq_one_letter_code
_entity_poly.pdbx_strand_id
1 'polypeptide(L)' 'MKITQDLLFDLTKSVDEAVDSLIFKINKQEQELIQLKDQNKLLKSNYAQLLLEIEEYITQLEQIKNNYVDSNHNNKQ' A
#
# COMPACT_ATOMS: atom_id res chain seq x y z
N MET A 1 52.97 25.67 -0.48
CA MET A 1 51.55 25.98 -0.37
C MET A 1 50.98 25.25 0.79
N LYS A 2 50.56 25.95 1.80
CA LYS A 2 49.99 25.36 2.99
C LYS A 2 48.52 25.09 2.72
N ILE A 3 48.13 23.83 2.64
CA ILE A 3 46.73 23.51 2.84
C ILE A 3 46.48 23.90 4.30
N THR A 4 45.71 24.91 4.49
CA THR A 4 45.45 25.40 5.82
C THR A 4 44.59 24.40 6.56
N GLN A 5 44.83 24.27 7.85
CA GLN A 5 43.97 23.48 8.73
C GLN A 5 42.51 23.92 8.63
N ASP A 6 42.32 25.23 8.39
CA ASP A 6 40.97 25.78 8.22
C ASP A 6 40.24 25.21 6.99
N LEU A 7 40.98 25.02 5.86
CA LEU A 7 40.38 24.43 4.68
C LEU A 7 40.00 22.98 4.92
N LEU A 8 40.90 22.22 5.56
CA LEU A 8 40.60 20.83 5.90
C LEU A 8 39.43 20.73 6.87
N PHE A 9 39.36 21.60 7.83
CA PHE A 9 38.25 21.65 8.80
C PHE A 9 36.93 21.92 8.08
N ASP A 10 36.93 22.91 7.18
CA ASP A 10 35.73 23.28 6.40
C ASP A 10 35.26 22.13 5.49
N LEU A 11 36.20 21.44 4.86
CA LEU A 11 35.88 20.30 4.02
C LEU A 11 35.30 19.15 4.83
N THR A 12 35.92 18.86 5.98
CA THR A 12 35.42 17.82 6.90
C THR A 12 34.01 18.14 7.37
N LYS A 13 33.79 19.39 7.74
CA LYS A 13 32.48 19.86 8.18
C LYS A 13 31.44 19.72 7.08
N SER A 14 31.79 20.10 5.85
CA SER A 14 30.88 19.98 4.70
C SER A 14 30.52 18.53 4.43
N VAL A 15 31.49 17.62 4.51
CA VAL A 15 31.24 16.19 4.32
C VAL A 15 30.34 15.65 5.43
N ASP A 16 30.61 16.02 6.70
CA ASP A 16 29.78 15.59 7.82
C ASP A 16 28.34 16.07 7.66
N GLU A 17 28.13 17.30 7.26
CA GLU A 17 26.79 17.85 7.01
C GLU A 17 26.09 17.11 5.88
N ALA A 18 26.82 16.80 4.81
CA ALA A 18 26.27 16.03 3.68
C ALA A 18 25.87 14.61 4.10
N VAL A 19 26.72 13.95 4.89
CA VAL A 19 26.43 12.62 5.41
C VAL A 19 25.22 12.65 6.32
N ASP A 20 25.13 13.60 7.23
CA ASP A 20 23.98 13.74 8.13
C ASP A 20 22.69 13.97 7.35
N SER A 21 22.75 14.80 6.32
CA SER A 21 21.60 15.04 5.43
C SER A 21 21.16 13.78 4.71
N LEU A 22 22.12 12.99 4.22
CA LEU A 22 21.82 11.72 3.57
C LEU A 22 21.22 10.71 4.53
N ILE A 23 21.74 10.61 5.73
CA ILE A 23 21.20 9.72 6.77
C ILE A 23 19.76 10.11 7.09
N PHE A 24 19.49 11.40 7.24
CA PHE A 24 18.14 11.89 7.47
C PHE A 24 17.18 11.49 6.36
N LYS A 25 17.61 11.66 5.10
CA LYS A 25 16.81 11.30 3.94
C LYS A 25 16.55 9.79 3.87
N ILE A 26 17.56 8.98 4.16
CA ILE A 26 17.42 7.53 4.18
C ILE A 26 16.40 7.11 5.24
N ASN A 27 16.52 7.64 6.45
CA ASN A 27 15.58 7.32 7.53
C ASN A 27 14.16 7.73 7.17
N LYS A 28 13.99 8.88 6.57
CA LYS A 28 12.68 9.35 6.12
C LYS A 28 12.10 8.44 5.05
N GLN A 29 12.92 8.03 4.07
CA GLN A 29 12.49 7.12 3.00
C GLN A 29 12.14 5.75 3.56
N GLU A 30 12.88 5.25 4.55
CA GLU A 30 12.55 3.98 5.21
C GLU A 30 11.18 4.04 5.88
N GLN A 31 10.89 5.15 6.57
CA GLN A 31 9.58 5.34 7.20
C GLN A 31 8.47 5.40 6.16
N GLU A 32 8.69 6.11 5.05
CA GLU A 32 7.74 6.18 3.95
C GLU A 32 7.49 4.80 3.33
N LEU A 33 8.54 3.98 3.18
CA LEU A 33 8.41 2.62 2.69
C LEU A 33 7.55 1.75 3.60
N ILE A 34 7.75 1.87 4.92
CA ILE A 34 6.94 1.12 5.89
C ILE A 34 5.47 1.51 5.76
N GLN A 35 5.19 2.81 5.67
CA GLN A 35 3.83 3.31 5.49
C GLN A 35 3.19 2.79 4.20
N LEU A 36 3.95 2.81 3.11
CA LEU A 36 3.46 2.31 1.82
C LEU A 36 3.19 0.81 1.86
N LYS A 37 4.04 0.04 2.53
CA LYS A 37 3.82 -1.40 2.71
C LYS A 37 2.55 -1.68 3.49
N ASP A 38 2.32 -0.91 4.56
CA ASP A 38 1.12 -1.05 5.38
C ASP A 38 -0.13 -0.69 4.60
N GLN A 39 -0.08 0.40 3.83
CA GLN A 39 -1.17 0.82 2.95
C GLN A 39 -1.46 -0.24 1.89
N ASN A 40 -0.43 -0.83 1.30
CA ASN A 40 -0.60 -1.89 0.32
C ASN A 40 -1.25 -3.14 0.92
N LYS A 41 -0.88 -3.50 2.13
CA LYS A 41 -1.52 -4.62 2.84
C LYS A 41 -3.01 -4.34 3.05
N LEU A 42 -3.32 -3.13 3.48
CA LEU A 42 -4.70 -2.72 3.72
C LEU A 42 -5.52 -2.75 2.43
N LEU A 43 -4.95 -2.23 1.33
CA LEU A 43 -5.59 -2.25 0.03
C LEU A 43 -5.86 -3.67 -0.45
N LYS A 44 -4.90 -4.58 -0.28
CA LYS A 44 -5.07 -5.99 -0.66
C LYS A 44 -6.17 -6.65 0.17
N SER A 45 -6.19 -6.37 1.47
CA SER A 45 -7.22 -6.90 2.37
C SER A 45 -8.60 -6.40 1.98
N ASN A 46 -8.73 -5.11 1.71
CA ASN A 46 -9.99 -4.50 1.29
C ASN A 46 -10.45 -5.06 -0.05
N TYR A 47 -9.52 -5.27 -0.98
CA TYR A 47 -9.82 -5.86 -2.28
C TYR A 47 -10.35 -7.29 -2.14
N ALA A 48 -9.69 -8.09 -1.31
CA ALA A 48 -10.12 -9.46 -1.07
C ALA A 48 -11.50 -9.51 -0.44
N GLN A 49 -11.76 -8.63 0.53
CA GLN A 49 -13.07 -8.54 1.18
C GLN A 49 -14.15 -8.11 0.18
N LEU A 50 -13.85 -7.15 -0.67
CA LEU A 50 -14.80 -6.69 -1.70
C LEU A 50 -15.13 -7.80 -2.67
N LEU A 51 -14.15 -8.60 -3.07
CA LEU A 51 -14.39 -9.75 -3.94
C LEU A 51 -15.32 -10.78 -3.29
N LEU A 52 -15.12 -11.04 -1.99
CA LEU A 52 -16.00 -11.95 -1.26
C LEU A 52 -17.44 -11.42 -1.21
N GLU A 53 -17.60 -10.13 -0.99
CA GLU A 53 -18.93 -9.50 -0.99
C GLU A 53 -19.59 -9.61 -2.35
N ILE A 54 -18.85 -9.38 -3.43
CA ILE A 54 -19.36 -9.53 -4.79
C ILE A 54 -19.79 -10.98 -5.05
N GLU A 55 -18.98 -11.95 -4.64
CA GLU A 55 -19.32 -13.37 -4.78
C GLU A 55 -20.61 -13.72 -4.01
N GLU A 56 -20.77 -13.18 -2.82
CA GLU A 56 -21.99 -13.37 -2.03
C GLU A 56 -23.22 -12.80 -2.74
N TYR A 57 -23.10 -11.59 -3.31
CA TYR A 57 -24.19 -10.98 -4.06
C TYR A 57 -24.55 -11.81 -5.29
N ILE A 58 -23.55 -12.31 -5.99
CA ILE A 58 -23.80 -13.17 -7.17
C ILE A 58 -24.54 -14.44 -6.74
N THR A 59 -24.11 -15.06 -5.65
CA THR A 59 -24.76 -16.25 -5.12
C THR A 59 -26.22 -15.96 -4.76
N GLN A 60 -26.48 -14.83 -4.10
CA GLN A 60 -27.84 -14.43 -3.72
C GLN A 60 -28.70 -14.18 -4.95
N LEU A 61 -28.14 -13.53 -5.96
CA LEU A 61 -28.87 -13.28 -7.20
C LEU A 61 -29.20 -14.57 -7.94
N GLU A 62 -28.27 -15.51 -7.94
CA GLU A 62 -28.51 -16.83 -8.54
C GLU A 62 -29.61 -17.58 -7.79
N GLN A 63 -29.63 -17.53 -6.47
CA GLN A 63 -30.69 -18.15 -5.66
C GLN A 63 -32.05 -17.52 -5.96
N ILE A 64 -32.12 -16.20 -6.03
CA ILE A 64 -33.35 -15.49 -6.36
C ILE A 64 -33.84 -15.87 -7.75
N LYS A 65 -32.93 -15.91 -8.71
CA LYS A 65 -33.24 -16.32 -10.09
C LYS A 65 -33.77 -17.74 -10.13
N ASN A 66 -33.09 -18.66 -9.44
CA ASN A 66 -33.50 -20.06 -9.41
C ASN A 66 -34.86 -20.24 -8.75
N ASN A 67 -35.11 -19.55 -7.66
CA ASN A 67 -36.40 -19.58 -6.98
C ASN A 67 -37.51 -19.04 -7.90
N TYR A 68 -37.23 -17.97 -8.63
CA TYR A 68 -38.19 -17.40 -9.56
C TYR A 68 -38.49 -18.36 -10.71
N VAL A 69 -37.48 -18.99 -11.26
CA VAL A 69 -37.65 -19.96 -12.35
C VAL A 69 -38.44 -21.18 -11.85
N ASP A 70 -38.11 -21.72 -10.67
CA ASP A 70 -38.83 -22.84 -10.08
C ASP A 70 -40.30 -22.49 -9.81
N SER A 71 -40.54 -21.32 -9.26
CA SER A 71 -41.88 -20.84 -8.97
C SER A 71 -42.72 -20.71 -10.28
N ASN A 72 -42.14 -20.13 -11.32
CA ASN A 72 -42.78 -20.01 -12.62
C ASN A 72 -43.02 -21.37 -13.26
N HIS A 73 -42.08 -22.27 -13.12
CA HIS A 73 -42.22 -23.63 -13.65
C HIS A 73 -43.36 -24.37 -12.96
N ASN A 74 -43.44 -24.27 -11.64
CA ASN A 74 -44.50 -24.89 -10.86
C ASN A 74 -45.88 -24.29 -11.20
N ASN A 75 -45.95 -23.01 -11.44
CA ASN A 75 -47.20 -22.31 -11.77
C ASN A 75 -47.74 -22.66 -13.14
N LYS A 76 -46.92 -23.20 -14.00
CA LYS A 76 -47.34 -23.60 -15.37
C LYS A 76 -47.97 -25.00 -15.41
N GLN A 77 -47.91 -25.68 -14.31
CA GLN A 77 -48.58 -26.96 -14.19
C GLN A 77 -50.06 -26.76 -13.87
#